data_a155d3cc09b9f1fbfc2642cfb62bc367
#
_entry.id   a155d3cc09b9f1fbfc2642cfb62bc367
#
_cell.length_a   1.000
_cell.length_b   1.000
_cell.length_c   1.000
_cell.angle_alpha   90.00
_cell.angle_beta   90.00
_cell.angle_gamma   90.00
#
_symmetry.space_group_name_H-M   'P 1'
#
loop_
_entity.id
_entity.type
_entity.pdbx_description
1 polymer ?
#
loop_
_entity_poly.entity_id
_entity_poly.type
_entity_poly.pdbx_seq_one_letter_code
_entity_poly.pdbx_strand_id
1 'polypeptide(L)'
;LPDAVLKEFLMQQDENLNEENIETEYQRIRPDLVWQLTREAIAKQLELKVEEQDILAVARMLAQSQFAQYGMTNLPDDVLDKYGRDILNDPKSREHVVNQAVDMKLYYAIRENVTIDNKTVSVQQFNELFAPAEA
;
A
#
# COMPACT_ATOMS: atom_id res chain seq x y z
N LEU A 1 -0.26 -4.92 -19.48
CA LEU A 1 -1.48 -5.47 -20.10
C LEU A 1 -2.17 -4.35 -20.89
N PRO A 2 -2.73 -4.66 -22.08
CA PRO A 2 -3.49 -3.66 -22.85
C PRO A 2 -4.73 -3.18 -22.08
N ASP A 3 -5.01 -1.88 -22.14
CA ASP A 3 -6.15 -1.27 -21.45
C ASP A 3 -7.49 -1.94 -21.79
N ALA A 4 -7.65 -2.41 -23.03
CA ALA A 4 -8.86 -3.12 -23.47
C ALA A 4 -9.10 -4.42 -22.69
N VAL A 5 -8.06 -5.20 -22.45
CA VAL A 5 -8.14 -6.46 -21.69
C VAL A 5 -8.48 -6.21 -20.22
N LEU A 6 -7.90 -5.16 -19.65
CA LEU A 6 -8.19 -4.76 -18.27
C LEU A 6 -9.63 -4.29 -18.09
N LYS A 7 -10.16 -3.52 -19.04
CA LYS A 7 -11.57 -3.08 -19.03
C LYS A 7 -12.53 -4.26 -19.15
N GLU A 8 -12.25 -5.19 -20.04
CA GLU A 8 -13.07 -6.40 -20.19
C GLU A 8 -13.05 -7.25 -18.92
N PHE A 9 -11.89 -7.43 -18.32
CA PHE A 9 -11.77 -8.14 -17.04
C PHE A 9 -12.55 -7.46 -15.92
N LEU A 10 -12.48 -6.13 -15.80
CA LEU A 10 -13.23 -5.38 -14.80
C LEU A 10 -14.74 -5.52 -14.97
N MET A 11 -15.24 -5.45 -16.19
CA MET A 11 -16.67 -5.66 -16.49
C MET A 11 -17.16 -7.08 -16.15
N GLN A 12 -16.26 -8.07 -16.18
CA GLN A 12 -16.60 -9.43 -15.75
C GLN A 12 -16.62 -9.60 -14.23
N GLN A 13 -15.88 -8.77 -13.50
CA GLN A 13 -15.78 -8.85 -12.03
C GLN A 13 -16.83 -8.01 -11.31
N ASP A 14 -17.32 -6.94 -11.91
CA ASP A 14 -18.28 -6.02 -11.31
C ASP A 14 -19.48 -5.81 -12.25
N GLU A 15 -20.65 -6.31 -11.81
CA GLU A 15 -21.90 -6.22 -12.56
C GLU A 15 -22.40 -4.77 -12.76
N ASN A 16 -21.89 -3.81 -12.00
CA ASN A 16 -22.22 -2.40 -12.15
C ASN A 16 -21.43 -1.72 -13.28
N LEU A 17 -20.36 -2.37 -13.78
CA LEU A 17 -19.59 -1.89 -14.92
C LEU A 17 -20.16 -2.40 -16.24
N ASN A 18 -20.32 -1.51 -17.19
CA ASN A 18 -20.84 -1.79 -18.53
C ASN A 18 -20.14 -0.90 -19.58
N GLU A 19 -20.48 -1.12 -20.85
CA GLU A 19 -19.87 -0.39 -21.97
C GLU A 19 -20.05 1.14 -21.89
N GLU A 20 -21.09 1.62 -21.21
CA GLU A 20 -21.39 3.05 -21.11
C GLU A 20 -20.54 3.76 -20.03
N ASN A 21 -20.24 3.07 -18.92
CA ASN A 21 -19.54 3.67 -17.79
C ASN A 21 -18.08 3.21 -17.62
N ILE A 22 -17.69 2.12 -18.29
CA ILE A 22 -16.34 1.54 -18.12
C ILE A 22 -15.22 2.52 -18.40
N GLU A 23 -15.35 3.40 -19.37
CA GLU A 23 -14.29 4.35 -19.71
C GLU A 23 -14.01 5.32 -18.55
N THR A 24 -15.08 5.89 -17.98
CA THR A 24 -14.96 6.85 -16.87
C THR A 24 -14.46 6.18 -15.60
N GLU A 25 -15.01 5.01 -15.26
CA GLU A 25 -14.59 4.25 -14.09
C GLU A 25 -13.17 3.72 -14.22
N TYR A 26 -12.79 3.25 -15.41
CA TYR A 26 -11.44 2.80 -15.68
C TYR A 26 -10.40 3.91 -15.48
N GLN A 27 -10.65 5.11 -15.98
CA GLN A 27 -9.74 6.24 -15.78
C GLN A 27 -9.59 6.61 -14.30
N ARG A 28 -10.64 6.44 -13.52
CA ARG A 28 -10.62 6.70 -12.07
C ARG A 28 -9.79 5.66 -11.30
N ILE A 29 -9.91 4.38 -11.64
CA ILE A 29 -9.23 3.29 -10.93
C ILE A 29 -7.87 2.92 -11.53
N ARG A 30 -7.57 3.38 -12.76
CA ARG A 30 -6.34 3.03 -13.48
C ARG A 30 -5.06 3.29 -12.70
N PRO A 31 -4.87 4.42 -12.00
CA PRO A 31 -3.67 4.65 -11.22
C PRO A 31 -3.46 3.60 -10.13
N ASP A 32 -4.51 3.23 -9.41
CA ASP A 32 -4.45 2.22 -8.36
C ASP A 32 -4.18 0.83 -8.93
N LEU A 33 -4.81 0.50 -10.05
CA LEU A 33 -4.61 -0.77 -10.75
C LEU A 33 -3.17 -0.90 -11.29
N VAL A 34 -2.63 0.14 -11.92
CA VAL A 34 -1.24 0.19 -12.38
C VAL A 34 -0.29 0.05 -11.22
N TRP A 35 -0.55 0.75 -10.11
CA TRP A 35 0.25 0.64 -8.89
C TRP A 35 0.23 -0.78 -8.33
N GLN A 36 -0.94 -1.40 -8.22
CA GLN A 36 -1.07 -2.77 -7.72
C GLN A 36 -0.30 -3.76 -8.59
N LEU A 37 -0.46 -3.70 -9.91
CA LEU A 37 0.24 -4.59 -10.84
C LEU A 37 1.76 -4.36 -10.80
N THR A 38 2.21 -3.12 -10.70
CA THR A 38 3.63 -2.77 -10.57
C THR A 38 4.20 -3.32 -9.26
N ARG A 39 3.48 -3.16 -8.17
CA ARG A 39 3.85 -3.69 -6.85
C ARG A 39 4.02 -5.20 -6.87
N GLU A 40 3.06 -5.92 -7.45
CA GLU A 40 3.12 -7.37 -7.58
C GLU A 40 4.29 -7.83 -8.46
N ALA A 41 4.54 -7.14 -9.58
CA ALA A 41 5.65 -7.44 -10.46
C ALA A 41 7.01 -7.23 -9.78
N ILE A 42 7.19 -6.15 -9.02
CA ILE A 42 8.42 -5.86 -8.27
C ILE A 42 8.61 -6.89 -7.15
N ALA A 43 7.55 -7.20 -6.40
CA ALA A 43 7.60 -8.20 -5.33
C ALA A 43 8.02 -9.57 -5.88
N LYS A 44 7.50 -9.96 -7.05
CA LYS A 44 7.87 -11.20 -7.73
C LYS A 44 9.32 -11.17 -8.23
N GLN A 45 9.77 -10.06 -8.82
CA GLN A 45 11.12 -9.91 -9.32
C GLN A 45 12.17 -9.96 -8.21
N LEU A 46 11.85 -9.39 -7.05
CA LEU A 46 12.72 -9.38 -5.87
C LEU A 46 12.54 -10.62 -4.98
N GLU A 47 11.68 -11.56 -5.37
CA GLU A 47 11.36 -12.77 -4.61
C GLU A 47 10.96 -12.48 -3.15
N LEU A 48 10.20 -11.41 -2.94
CA LEU A 48 9.77 -10.99 -1.60
C LEU A 48 8.81 -12.02 -1.00
N LYS A 49 9.13 -12.45 0.21
CA LYS A 49 8.26 -13.29 1.03
C LYS A 49 7.85 -12.53 2.27
N VAL A 50 6.55 -12.49 2.53
CA VAL A 50 6.00 -11.94 3.77
C VAL A 50 5.79 -13.11 4.73
N GLU A 51 6.48 -13.08 5.85
CA GLU A 51 6.41 -14.09 6.88
C GLU A 51 5.43 -13.67 7.99
N GLU A 52 5.00 -14.62 8.81
CA GLU A 52 4.08 -14.36 9.92
C GLU A 52 4.62 -13.30 10.90
N GLN A 53 5.93 -13.30 11.13
CA GLN A 53 6.59 -12.28 11.95
C GLN A 53 6.48 -10.87 11.37
N ASP A 54 6.49 -10.70 10.05
CA ASP A 54 6.31 -9.41 9.39
C ASP A 54 4.88 -8.88 9.62
N ILE A 55 3.90 -9.77 9.50
CA ILE A 55 2.49 -9.47 9.73
C ILE A 55 2.25 -9.09 11.19
N LEU A 56 2.81 -9.87 12.13
CA LEU A 56 2.69 -9.57 13.56
C LEU A 56 3.35 -8.25 13.94
N ALA A 57 4.50 -7.93 13.35
CA ALA A 57 5.18 -6.65 13.58
C ALA A 57 4.29 -5.45 13.17
N VAL A 58 3.62 -5.53 12.03
CA VAL A 58 2.68 -4.49 11.58
C VAL A 58 1.45 -4.43 12.49
N ALA A 59 0.90 -5.57 12.89
CA ALA A 59 -0.23 -5.62 13.81
C ALA A 59 0.11 -4.98 15.17
N ARG A 60 1.32 -5.21 15.69
CA ARG A 60 1.82 -4.56 16.91
C ARG A 60 1.95 -3.05 16.73
N MET A 61 2.47 -2.57 15.59
CA MET A 61 2.54 -1.14 15.29
C MET A 61 1.17 -0.48 15.27
N LEU A 62 0.17 -1.14 14.69
CA LEU A 62 -1.21 -0.65 14.69
C LEU A 62 -1.78 -0.60 16.10
N ALA A 63 -1.58 -1.66 16.89
CA ALA A 63 -1.99 -1.70 18.30
C ALA A 63 -1.34 -0.54 19.08
N GLN A 64 -0.04 -0.35 18.94
CA GLN A 64 0.68 0.74 19.59
C GLN A 64 0.15 2.12 19.18
N SER A 65 -0.14 2.32 17.89
CA SER A 65 -0.72 3.56 17.39
C SER A 65 -2.11 3.84 17.97
N GLN A 66 -2.95 2.81 18.08
CA GLN A 66 -4.28 2.94 18.68
C GLN A 66 -4.18 3.33 20.17
N PHE A 67 -3.31 2.68 20.92
CA PHE A 67 -3.12 3.01 22.34
C PHE A 67 -2.48 4.38 22.54
N ALA A 68 -1.60 4.81 21.66
CA ALA A 68 -0.99 6.14 21.70
C ALA A 68 -2.03 7.27 21.58
N GLN A 69 -3.12 7.06 20.83
CA GLN A 69 -4.23 8.02 20.75
C GLN A 69 -4.93 8.22 22.09
N TYR A 70 -4.84 7.25 23.00
CA TYR A 70 -5.35 7.33 24.38
C TYR A 70 -4.27 7.71 25.39
N GLY A 71 -3.10 8.17 24.94
CA GLY A 71 -1.99 8.59 25.79
C GLY A 71 -1.16 7.42 26.38
N MET A 72 -1.38 6.19 25.93
CA MET A 72 -0.66 5.00 26.38
C MET A 72 0.50 4.71 25.41
N THR A 73 1.69 5.21 25.71
CA THR A 73 2.86 5.11 24.84
C THR A 73 3.85 4.00 25.20
N ASN A 74 3.80 3.51 26.43
CA ASN A 74 4.72 2.49 26.94
C ASN A 74 3.95 1.24 27.38
N LEU A 75 3.55 0.44 26.39
CA LEU A 75 2.90 -0.85 26.66
C LEU A 75 3.93 -1.98 26.71
N PRO A 76 3.77 -2.96 27.60
CA PRO A 76 4.57 -4.18 27.59
C PRO A 76 4.41 -4.94 26.27
N ASP A 77 5.47 -5.65 25.86
CA ASP A 77 5.49 -6.38 24.60
C ASP A 77 4.42 -7.48 24.53
N ASP A 78 4.16 -8.16 25.63
CA ASP A 78 3.12 -9.20 25.72
C ASP A 78 1.70 -8.64 25.51
N VAL A 79 1.46 -7.41 25.96
CA VAL A 79 0.19 -6.71 25.71
C VAL A 79 0.05 -6.36 24.24
N LEU A 80 1.12 -5.80 23.62
CA LEU A 80 1.14 -5.48 22.19
C LEU A 80 0.97 -6.73 21.32
N ASP A 81 1.60 -7.84 21.69
CA ASP A 81 1.45 -9.12 20.98
C ASP A 81 0.02 -9.65 21.04
N LYS A 82 -0.61 -9.57 22.22
CA LYS A 82 -1.99 -10.00 22.39
C LYS A 82 -2.93 -9.17 21.51
N TYR A 83 -2.86 -7.84 21.62
CA TYR A 83 -3.71 -6.95 20.82
C TYR A 83 -3.41 -7.06 19.32
N GLY A 84 -2.15 -7.22 18.93
CA GLY A 84 -1.78 -7.48 17.54
C GLY A 84 -2.44 -8.74 16.99
N ARG A 85 -2.46 -9.83 17.77
CA ARG A 85 -3.16 -11.07 17.39
C ARG A 85 -4.67 -10.89 17.35
N ASP A 86 -5.24 -10.11 18.25
CA ASP A 86 -6.68 -9.81 18.24
C ASP A 86 -7.09 -9.04 16.98
N ILE A 87 -6.26 -8.07 16.51
CA ILE A 87 -6.45 -7.38 15.23
C ILE A 87 -6.45 -8.39 14.07
N LEU A 88 -5.58 -9.39 14.10
CA LEU A 88 -5.46 -10.40 13.04
C LEU A 88 -6.61 -11.43 13.05
N ASN A 89 -7.40 -11.52 14.09
CA ASN A 89 -8.57 -12.39 14.16
C ASN A 89 -9.74 -11.84 13.33
N ASP A 90 -9.82 -10.54 13.12
CA ASP A 90 -10.81 -9.94 12.21
C ASP A 90 -10.33 -10.04 10.75
N PRO A 91 -11.09 -10.69 9.83
CA PRO A 91 -10.66 -10.91 8.45
C PRO A 91 -10.32 -9.63 7.68
N LYS A 92 -11.09 -8.55 7.85
CA LYS A 92 -10.87 -7.28 7.17
C LYS A 92 -9.60 -6.58 7.68
N SER A 93 -9.42 -6.55 8.99
CA SER A 93 -8.23 -5.99 9.62
C SER A 93 -6.98 -6.79 9.24
N ARG A 94 -7.10 -8.12 9.20
CA ARG A 94 -6.01 -9.00 8.75
C ARG A 94 -5.57 -8.72 7.32
N GLU A 95 -6.51 -8.59 6.40
CA GLU A 95 -6.21 -8.25 5.00
C GLU A 95 -5.47 -6.92 4.89
N HIS A 96 -5.94 -5.90 5.63
CA HIS A 96 -5.27 -4.60 5.68
C HIS A 96 -3.84 -4.71 6.23
N VAL A 97 -3.64 -5.45 7.32
CA VAL A 97 -2.32 -5.66 7.93
C VAL A 97 -1.38 -6.41 6.99
N VAL A 98 -1.86 -7.44 6.30
CA VAL A 98 -1.07 -8.19 5.31
C VAL A 98 -0.62 -7.29 4.17
N ASN A 99 -1.53 -6.50 3.61
CA ASN A 99 -1.20 -5.55 2.55
C ASN A 99 -0.16 -4.52 3.01
N GLN A 100 -0.29 -4.02 4.23
CA GLN A 100 0.66 -3.08 4.81
C GLN A 100 2.03 -3.72 5.07
N ALA A 101 2.08 -4.99 5.47
CA ALA A 101 3.33 -5.74 5.63
C ALA A 101 4.03 -5.96 4.29
N VAL A 102 3.29 -6.26 3.23
CA VAL A 102 3.81 -6.34 1.86
C VAL A 102 4.40 -5.01 1.42
N ASP A 103 3.69 -3.91 1.63
CA ASP A 103 4.14 -2.57 1.26
C ASP A 103 5.40 -2.15 2.00
N MET A 104 5.49 -2.42 3.29
CA MET A 104 6.69 -2.13 4.07
C MET A 104 7.89 -2.94 3.59
N LYS A 105 7.71 -4.23 3.34
CA LYS A 105 8.78 -5.10 2.85
C LYS A 105 9.26 -4.68 1.47
N LEU A 106 8.33 -4.31 0.59
CA LEU A 106 8.61 -3.77 -0.73
C LEU A 106 9.40 -2.46 -0.65
N TYR A 107 8.98 -1.54 0.22
CA TYR A 107 9.66 -0.27 0.43
C TYR A 107 11.12 -0.47 0.84
N TYR A 108 11.39 -1.35 1.80
CA TYR A 108 12.76 -1.64 2.23
C TYR A 108 13.58 -2.30 1.12
N ALA A 109 13.00 -3.24 0.38
CA ALA A 109 13.68 -3.90 -0.73
C ALA A 109 14.03 -2.92 -1.87
N ILE A 110 13.13 -2.02 -2.22
CA ILE A 110 13.39 -0.97 -3.21
C ILE A 110 14.49 -0.04 -2.71
N ARG A 111 14.43 0.38 -1.45
CA ARG A 111 15.43 1.27 -0.85
C ARG A 111 16.84 0.66 -0.85
N GLU A 112 16.96 -0.64 -0.64
CA GLU A 112 18.25 -1.36 -0.68
C GLU A 112 18.79 -1.52 -2.09
N ASN A 113 17.91 -1.60 -3.10
CA ASN A 113 18.29 -1.89 -4.50
C ASN A 113 18.34 -0.65 -5.41
N VAL A 114 17.99 0.54 -4.91
CA VAL A 114 18.04 1.79 -5.68
C VAL A 114 19.03 2.78 -5.06
N THR A 115 19.72 3.52 -5.93
CA THR A 115 20.53 4.66 -5.50
C THR A 115 19.63 5.86 -5.29
N ILE A 116 19.56 6.36 -4.05
CA ILE A 116 18.80 7.57 -3.72
C ILE A 116 19.68 8.78 -4.04
N ASP A 117 19.26 9.57 -5.03
CA ASP A 117 19.87 10.86 -5.34
C ASP A 117 19.21 11.95 -4.49
N ASN A 118 19.93 12.36 -3.43
CA ASN A 118 19.46 13.42 -2.54
C ASN A 118 19.85 14.78 -3.14
N LYS A 119 18.86 15.51 -3.65
CA LYS A 119 19.03 16.86 -4.17
C LYS A 119 18.46 17.88 -3.20
N THR A 120 19.32 18.77 -2.73
CA THR A 120 18.88 19.93 -1.93
C THR A 120 18.31 20.97 -2.88
N VAL A 121 17.06 21.34 -2.64
CA VAL A 121 16.34 22.36 -3.42
C VAL A 121 15.81 23.43 -2.48
N SER A 122 15.67 24.67 -2.98
CA SER A 122 14.99 25.73 -2.22
C SER A 122 13.47 25.46 -2.15
N VAL A 123 12.79 26.10 -1.21
CA VAL A 123 11.33 26.00 -1.08
C VAL A 123 10.63 26.40 -2.38
N GLN A 124 11.16 27.39 -3.07
CA GLN A 124 10.61 27.84 -4.37
C GLN A 124 10.76 26.75 -5.43
N GLN A 125 11.94 26.15 -5.57
CA GLN A 125 12.18 25.04 -6.52
C GLN A 125 11.33 23.81 -6.18
N PHE A 126 11.12 23.53 -4.89
CA PHE A 126 10.25 22.45 -4.45
C PHE A 126 8.80 22.70 -4.88
N ASN A 127 8.29 23.92 -4.68
CA ASN A 127 6.93 24.29 -5.08
C ASN A 127 6.73 24.24 -6.62
N GLU A 128 7.75 24.62 -7.40
CA GLU A 128 7.72 24.55 -8.87
C GLU A 128 7.61 23.10 -9.39
N LEU A 129 8.16 22.12 -8.68
CA LEU A 129 8.05 20.70 -9.04
C LEU A 129 6.62 20.16 -8.95
N PHE A 130 5.78 20.76 -8.10
CA PHE A 130 4.39 20.36 -7.89
C PHE A 130 3.38 21.35 -8.47
N ALA A 131 3.85 22.41 -9.14
CA ALA A 131 2.96 23.30 -9.88
C ALA A 131 2.34 22.53 -11.05
N PRO A 132 1.01 22.65 -11.28
CA PRO A 132 0.40 22.07 -12.45
C PRO A 132 1.06 22.64 -13.70
N ALA A 133 1.41 21.76 -14.62
CA ALA A 133 1.90 22.20 -15.93
C ALA A 133 0.82 23.09 -16.55
N GLU A 134 1.13 24.37 -16.75
CA GLU A 134 0.23 25.26 -17.47
C GLU A 134 -0.02 24.68 -18.87
N ALA A 135 -1.30 24.49 -19.15
CA ALA A 135 -1.77 23.93 -20.40
C ALA A 135 -1.50 24.88 -21.57
#